data_756327a7358f00656809e32b516a80f4
#
_entry.id   756327a7358f00656809e32b516a80f4
#
_cell.length_a   1.000
_cell.length_b   1.000
_cell.length_c   1.000
_cell.angle_alpha   90.00
_cell.angle_beta   90.00
_cell.angle_gamma   90.00
#
_symmetry.space_group_name_H-M   'P 1'
#
loop_
_entity.id
_entity.type
_entity.pdbx_description
1 polymer ?
#
loop_
_entity_poly.entity_id
_entity_poly.type
_entity_poly.pdbx_seq_one_letter_code
_entity_poly.pdbx_strand_id
1 'polypeptide(L)'
;TYHRAGGSPYSRLRRTVAGVAVGLAFRRYLSERNIPFDVKGAAPFTNPDRYDVSLGGRRCDIQSFLISHREQISEMKRNPQVILNAPALVPSDQNAAEGHSDRDIYLFAFLPGLVAASQEEMRKVVAANQPHYLVHVLPDSWMRPAAWNPLGALVVKSEAEEAITLELGGQDEGRETRLLEVEIPPRKRVEIPNEFFSLARIHSKAPPNARIGIRNMSENEAHMIGAFDWGNIWVYGMEIVLAGFLSREEFNRRATPVYEGARVFQYEKTRVKNLAVSVVDLKPVAELFERIKEHTL
;
A
#
# COMPACT_ATOMS: atom_id res chain seq x y z
N THR A 1 10.33 -2.65 -6.56
CA THR A 1 9.41 -3.82 -6.55
C THR A 1 7.97 -3.43 -6.87
N TYR A 2 7.50 -2.30 -6.38
CA TYR A 2 6.09 -1.87 -6.57
C TYR A 2 5.70 -1.52 -8.01
N HIS A 3 6.67 -1.21 -8.88
CA HIS A 3 6.39 -0.76 -10.25
C HIS A 3 6.14 -1.88 -11.26
N ARG A 4 6.62 -3.09 -11.01
CA ARG A 4 6.53 -4.20 -11.98
C ARG A 4 5.35 -5.15 -11.72
N ALA A 5 4.77 -5.14 -10.55
CA ALA A 5 3.64 -6.00 -10.25
C ALA A 5 2.39 -5.53 -11.00
N GLY A 6 1.94 -6.28 -11.97
CA GLY A 6 0.69 -6.08 -12.68
C GLY A 6 -0.50 -5.93 -11.71
N GLY A 7 -1.63 -5.46 -12.19
CA GLY A 7 -2.84 -5.19 -11.45
C GLY A 7 -3.31 -3.77 -11.66
N SER A 8 -4.58 -3.51 -11.32
CA SER A 8 -5.15 -2.18 -11.44
C SER A 8 -4.37 -1.16 -10.60
N PRO A 9 -4.35 0.11 -10.98
CA PRO A 9 -3.76 1.20 -10.19
C PRO A 9 -4.26 1.19 -8.74
N TYR A 10 -5.54 0.92 -8.54
CA TYR A 10 -6.17 0.78 -7.24
C TYR A 10 -5.55 -0.36 -6.40
N SER A 11 -5.35 -1.55 -6.98
CA SER A 11 -4.73 -2.66 -6.27
C SER A 11 -3.27 -2.39 -5.90
N ARG A 12 -2.54 -1.61 -6.71
CA ARG A 12 -1.18 -1.17 -6.40
C ARG A 12 -1.19 -0.21 -5.21
N LEU A 13 -2.06 0.79 -5.26
CA LEU A 13 -2.20 1.77 -4.18
C LEU A 13 -2.54 1.10 -2.85
N ARG A 14 -3.49 0.17 -2.83
CA ARG A 14 -3.85 -0.60 -1.62
C ARG A 14 -2.65 -1.33 -1.01
N ARG A 15 -1.87 -2.02 -1.83
CA ARG A 15 -0.67 -2.73 -1.33
C ARG A 15 0.38 -1.77 -0.77
N THR A 16 0.57 -0.62 -1.42
CA THR A 16 1.47 0.41 -0.92
C THR A 16 1.01 0.94 0.43
N VAL A 17 -0.26 1.27 0.57
CA VAL A 17 -0.84 1.75 1.84
C VAL A 17 -0.71 0.68 2.93
N ALA A 18 -1.00 -0.58 2.61
CA ALA A 18 -0.85 -1.68 3.57
C ALA A 18 0.61 -1.85 4.03
N GLY A 19 1.58 -1.76 3.12
CA GLY A 19 3.01 -1.82 3.45
C GLY A 19 3.44 -0.67 4.37
N VAL A 20 3.00 0.56 4.06
CA VAL A 20 3.27 1.73 4.91
C VAL A 20 2.64 1.55 6.30
N ALA A 21 1.40 1.06 6.38
CA ALA A 21 0.71 0.82 7.66
C ALA A 21 1.48 -0.19 8.52
N VAL A 22 1.96 -1.28 7.94
CA VAL A 22 2.79 -2.28 8.64
C VAL A 22 4.09 -1.65 9.15
N GLY A 23 4.79 -0.87 8.31
CA GLY A 23 6.02 -0.18 8.70
C GLY A 23 5.81 0.78 9.86
N LEU A 24 4.75 1.60 9.83
CA LEU A 24 4.42 2.52 10.91
C LEU A 24 4.06 1.80 12.21
N ALA A 25 3.23 0.75 12.13
CA ALA A 25 2.85 -0.03 13.29
C ALA A 25 4.05 -0.76 13.91
N PHE A 26 4.96 -1.27 13.08
CA PHE A 26 6.19 -1.91 13.57
C PHE A 26 7.09 -0.91 14.31
N ARG A 27 7.30 0.29 13.77
CA ARG A 27 8.07 1.34 14.46
C ARG A 27 7.45 1.73 15.79
N ARG A 28 6.12 1.86 15.84
CA ARG A 28 5.41 2.10 17.09
C ARG A 28 5.63 0.96 18.09
N TYR A 29 5.53 -0.28 17.62
CA TYR A 29 5.78 -1.48 18.43
C TYR A 29 7.20 -1.51 19.01
N LEU A 30 8.23 -1.11 18.24
CA LEU A 30 9.60 -0.97 18.71
C LEU A 30 9.73 0.12 19.77
N SER A 31 9.13 1.30 19.54
CA SER A 31 9.14 2.42 20.47
C SER A 31 8.49 2.06 21.82
N GLU A 32 7.33 1.41 21.80
CA GLU A 32 6.63 0.97 23.01
C GLU A 32 7.41 -0.04 23.85
N ARG A 33 8.37 -0.76 23.25
CA ARG A 33 9.26 -1.73 23.91
C ARG A 33 10.66 -1.22 24.19
N ASN A 34 10.91 0.06 23.93
CA ASN A 34 12.23 0.67 24.07
C ASN A 34 13.33 -0.09 23.28
N ILE A 35 12.99 -0.57 22.07
CA ILE A 35 13.96 -1.20 21.18
C ILE A 35 14.51 -0.10 20.28
N PRO A 36 15.83 0.16 20.30
CA PRO A 36 16.44 1.19 19.48
C PRO A 36 16.35 0.84 17.99
N PHE A 37 15.97 1.81 17.19
CA PHE A 37 15.94 1.70 15.74
C PHE A 37 16.21 3.05 15.09
N ASP A 38 16.72 3.02 13.87
CA ASP A 38 16.89 4.20 13.03
C ASP A 38 16.01 4.10 11.80
N VAL A 39 15.53 5.24 11.36
CA VAL A 39 14.80 5.39 10.10
C VAL A 39 15.62 6.28 9.20
N LYS A 40 16.04 5.77 8.06
CA LYS A 40 16.65 6.64 7.07
C LYS A 40 15.61 7.65 6.59
N GLY A 41 15.98 8.93 6.58
CA GLY A 41 15.09 10.00 6.08
C GLY A 41 14.58 9.71 4.68
N ALA A 42 13.60 10.47 4.22
CA ALA A 42 12.97 10.29 2.91
C ALA A 42 14.04 10.18 1.81
N ALA A 43 14.25 8.95 1.34
CA ALA A 43 15.15 8.68 0.22
C ALA A 43 14.31 8.46 -1.04
N PRO A 44 14.77 8.89 -2.22
CA PRO A 44 14.09 8.58 -3.47
C PRO A 44 13.79 7.09 -3.58
N PHE A 45 12.65 6.74 -4.15
CA PHE A 45 12.20 5.35 -4.29
C PHE A 45 13.20 4.46 -5.03
N THR A 46 14.00 5.04 -5.91
CA THR A 46 15.05 4.39 -6.71
C THR A 46 16.37 4.23 -5.98
N ASN A 47 16.50 4.75 -4.75
CA ASN A 47 17.74 4.63 -4.01
C ASN A 47 17.97 3.17 -3.56
N PRO A 48 19.06 2.52 -3.97
CA PRO A 48 19.38 1.15 -3.55
C PRO A 48 19.65 1.03 -2.03
N ASP A 49 19.99 2.14 -1.39
CA ASP A 49 20.18 2.21 0.07
C ASP A 49 18.88 2.29 0.88
N ARG A 50 17.75 2.14 0.24
CA ARG A 50 16.45 2.21 0.92
C ARG A 50 16.20 0.94 1.74
N TYR A 51 15.85 1.11 3.00
CA TYR A 51 15.35 0.08 3.90
C TYR A 51 14.23 0.65 4.78
N ASP A 52 13.40 -0.22 5.34
CA ASP A 52 12.26 0.23 6.15
C ASP A 52 12.71 0.74 7.53
N VAL A 53 13.61 0.02 8.18
CA VAL A 53 14.22 0.41 9.46
C VAL A 53 15.64 -0.15 9.57
N SER A 54 16.49 0.45 10.40
CA SER A 54 17.76 -0.11 10.82
C SER A 54 17.65 -0.61 12.26
N LEU A 55 18.04 -1.85 12.49
CA LEU A 55 18.00 -2.51 13.80
C LEU A 55 19.40 -3.01 14.18
N GLY A 56 19.99 -2.45 15.25
CA GLY A 56 21.35 -2.78 15.66
C GLY A 56 22.39 -2.56 14.54
N GLY A 57 22.25 -1.46 13.78
CA GLY A 57 23.11 -1.12 12.65
C GLY A 57 22.93 -1.98 11.40
N ARG A 58 21.93 -2.88 11.38
CA ARG A 58 21.60 -3.74 10.23
C ARG A 58 20.36 -3.22 9.52
N ARG A 59 20.34 -3.26 8.20
CA ARG A 59 19.15 -2.96 7.43
C ARG A 59 18.09 -4.01 7.69
N CYS A 60 16.85 -3.59 7.85
CA CYS A 60 15.69 -4.47 8.01
C CYS A 60 14.64 -4.10 6.96
N ASP A 61 14.38 -5.03 6.06
CA ASP A 61 13.32 -4.92 5.05
C ASP A 61 12.09 -5.69 5.52
N ILE A 62 10.96 -5.02 5.58
CA ILE A 62 9.70 -5.60 6.04
C ILE A 62 8.93 -6.13 4.82
N GLN A 63 8.82 -7.44 4.74
CA GLN A 63 7.99 -8.11 3.74
C GLN A 63 6.57 -8.26 4.29
N SER A 64 5.66 -7.42 3.81
CA SER A 64 4.29 -7.37 4.30
C SER A 64 3.30 -8.01 3.33
N PHE A 65 2.44 -8.91 3.85
CA PHE A 65 1.45 -9.65 3.08
C PHE A 65 0.03 -9.29 3.53
N LEU A 66 -0.72 -8.63 2.66
CA LEU A 66 -2.13 -8.32 2.90
C LEU A 66 -2.99 -9.56 2.64
N ILE A 67 -3.63 -10.07 3.68
CA ILE A 67 -4.64 -11.12 3.61
C ILE A 67 -6.01 -10.45 3.65
N SER A 68 -6.74 -10.53 2.55
CA SER A 68 -8.04 -9.85 2.39
C SER A 68 -9.22 -10.79 2.12
N HIS A 69 -8.97 -12.09 1.96
CA HIS A 69 -10.03 -13.06 1.79
C HIS A 69 -10.68 -13.43 3.11
N ARG A 70 -11.98 -13.24 3.20
CA ARG A 70 -12.77 -13.41 4.42
C ARG A 70 -12.60 -14.79 5.07
N GLU A 71 -12.57 -15.84 4.25
CA GLU A 71 -12.37 -17.21 4.71
C GLU A 71 -10.99 -17.40 5.36
N GLN A 72 -9.94 -16.93 4.72
CA GLN A 72 -8.58 -17.00 5.25
C GLN A 72 -8.43 -16.22 6.56
N ILE A 73 -9.01 -15.01 6.63
CA ILE A 73 -9.01 -14.21 7.87
C ILE A 73 -9.75 -14.97 8.98
N SER A 74 -10.90 -15.55 8.68
CA SER A 74 -11.68 -16.33 9.64
C SER A 74 -10.92 -17.58 10.10
N GLU A 75 -10.20 -18.23 9.20
CA GLU A 75 -9.34 -19.36 9.51
C GLU A 75 -8.17 -18.96 10.40
N MET A 76 -7.45 -17.88 10.06
CA MET A 76 -6.36 -17.34 10.88
C MET A 76 -6.82 -16.94 12.29
N LYS A 77 -8.03 -16.40 12.43
CA LYS A 77 -8.60 -16.05 13.75
C LYS A 77 -8.94 -17.28 14.57
N ARG A 78 -9.41 -18.35 13.95
CA ARG A 78 -9.72 -19.62 14.64
C ARG A 78 -8.48 -20.43 14.96
N ASN A 79 -7.53 -20.45 14.05
CA ASN A 79 -6.28 -21.20 14.16
C ASN A 79 -5.10 -20.36 13.63
N PRO A 80 -4.45 -19.54 14.47
CA PRO A 80 -3.31 -18.73 14.05
C PRO A 80 -2.15 -19.54 13.46
N GLN A 81 -2.05 -20.82 13.79
CA GLN A 81 -0.98 -21.70 13.29
C GLN A 81 -1.09 -21.99 11.78
N VAL A 82 -2.20 -21.69 11.15
CA VAL A 82 -2.37 -21.90 9.70
C VAL A 82 -1.29 -21.13 8.88
N ILE A 83 -0.78 -20.02 9.39
CA ILE A 83 0.27 -19.24 8.73
C ILE A 83 1.64 -19.93 8.77
N LEU A 84 1.88 -20.90 9.63
CA LEU A 84 3.17 -21.58 9.73
C LEU A 84 3.56 -22.29 8.44
N ASN A 85 2.57 -22.75 7.70
CA ASN A 85 2.76 -23.39 6.38
C ASN A 85 2.76 -22.38 5.21
N ALA A 86 2.52 -21.11 5.49
CA ALA A 86 2.57 -20.08 4.46
C ALA A 86 4.02 -19.82 4.03
N PRO A 87 4.27 -19.49 2.76
CA PRO A 87 5.59 -19.07 2.32
C PRO A 87 5.88 -17.62 2.73
N ALA A 88 7.01 -17.40 3.35
CA ALA A 88 7.64 -16.09 3.55
C ALA A 88 8.35 -15.72 2.25
N LEU A 89 7.79 -14.78 1.49
CA LEU A 89 8.22 -14.46 0.13
C LEU A 89 9.11 -13.22 0.08
N VAL A 90 10.16 -13.29 -0.72
CA VAL A 90 10.96 -12.11 -1.13
C VAL A 90 11.03 -12.11 -2.66
N PRO A 91 10.66 -10.99 -3.34
CA PRO A 91 10.83 -10.88 -4.78
C PRO A 91 12.28 -11.12 -5.21
N SER A 92 12.49 -11.93 -6.26
CA SER A 92 13.83 -12.32 -6.69
C SER A 92 14.70 -11.14 -7.13
N ASP A 93 14.09 -10.11 -7.73
CA ASP A 93 14.77 -8.88 -8.12
C ASP A 93 15.19 -8.03 -6.92
N GLN A 94 14.37 -7.98 -5.86
CA GLN A 94 14.72 -7.33 -4.61
C GLN A 94 15.86 -8.06 -3.91
N ASN A 95 15.80 -9.39 -3.86
CA ASN A 95 16.85 -10.19 -3.24
C ASN A 95 18.19 -10.10 -4.00
N ALA A 96 18.15 -9.93 -5.30
CA ALA A 96 19.34 -9.80 -6.15
C ALA A 96 19.86 -8.36 -6.28
N ALA A 97 19.17 -7.37 -5.70
CA ALA A 97 19.58 -5.97 -5.78
C ALA A 97 20.95 -5.74 -5.12
N GLU A 98 21.72 -4.84 -5.72
CA GLU A 98 23.04 -4.44 -5.20
C GLU A 98 22.91 -3.63 -3.89
N GLY A 99 23.99 -3.56 -3.13
CA GLY A 99 24.09 -2.77 -1.90
C GLY A 99 23.50 -3.46 -0.67
N HIS A 100 23.07 -4.72 -0.76
CA HIS A 100 22.65 -5.52 0.38
C HIS A 100 23.82 -6.29 1.00
N SER A 101 23.79 -6.38 2.35
CA SER A 101 24.70 -7.23 3.12
C SER A 101 24.04 -8.57 3.47
N ASP A 102 24.84 -9.61 3.62
CA ASP A 102 24.39 -10.92 4.10
C ASP A 102 23.80 -10.86 5.54
N ARG A 103 24.17 -9.81 6.28
CA ARG A 103 23.66 -9.55 7.63
C ARG A 103 22.34 -8.76 7.64
N ASP A 104 21.88 -8.24 6.51
CA ASP A 104 20.61 -7.56 6.40
C ASP A 104 19.47 -8.50 6.79
N ILE A 105 18.39 -7.95 7.31
CA ILE A 105 17.29 -8.69 7.92
C ILE A 105 16.08 -8.61 7.00
N TYR A 106 15.47 -9.74 6.72
CA TYR A 106 14.10 -9.83 6.23
C TYR A 106 13.17 -10.11 7.39
N LEU A 107 12.25 -9.19 7.67
CA LEU A 107 11.16 -9.34 8.62
C LEU A 107 9.86 -9.64 7.86
N PHE A 108 9.14 -10.67 8.27
CA PHE A 108 7.92 -11.09 7.58
C PHE A 108 6.70 -10.79 8.44
N ALA A 109 5.72 -10.08 7.85
CA ALA A 109 4.51 -9.66 8.51
C ALA A 109 3.27 -10.00 7.67
N PHE A 110 2.25 -10.55 8.29
CA PHE A 110 0.94 -10.78 7.70
C PHE A 110 -0.04 -9.74 8.26
N LEU A 111 -0.78 -9.13 7.37
CA LEU A 111 -1.80 -8.14 7.67
C LEU A 111 -3.18 -8.71 7.32
N PRO A 112 -3.82 -9.49 8.21
CA PRO A 112 -5.20 -9.89 8.02
C PRO A 112 -6.13 -8.70 8.24
N GLY A 113 -6.88 -8.35 7.22
CA GLY A 113 -7.77 -7.22 7.29
C GLY A 113 -8.89 -7.34 6.28
N LEU A 114 -10.11 -6.99 6.68
CA LEU A 114 -11.26 -6.98 5.79
C LEU A 114 -11.18 -5.78 4.86
N VAL A 115 -11.47 -6.03 3.59
CA VAL A 115 -11.60 -5.02 2.56
C VAL A 115 -13.01 -5.10 2.01
N ALA A 116 -13.67 -3.98 1.81
CA ALA A 116 -15.00 -3.96 1.19
C ALA A 116 -14.90 -4.59 -0.21
N ALA A 117 -15.57 -5.70 -0.41
CA ALA A 117 -15.56 -6.45 -1.66
C ALA A 117 -16.64 -5.98 -2.64
N SER A 118 -17.66 -5.28 -2.13
CA SER A 118 -18.79 -4.76 -2.90
C SER A 118 -19.18 -3.36 -2.45
N GLN A 119 -19.96 -2.67 -3.26
CA GLN A 119 -20.51 -1.36 -2.95
C GLN A 119 -21.44 -1.41 -1.72
N GLU A 120 -22.18 -2.47 -1.56
CA GLU A 120 -23.04 -2.68 -0.39
C GLU A 120 -22.23 -2.80 0.90
N GLU A 121 -21.15 -3.59 0.87
CA GLU A 121 -20.22 -3.68 2.01
C GLU A 121 -19.56 -2.34 2.30
N MET A 122 -19.17 -1.59 1.28
CA MET A 122 -18.59 -0.27 1.46
C MET A 122 -19.56 0.69 2.14
N ARG A 123 -20.83 0.70 1.73
CA ARG A 123 -21.86 1.50 2.41
C ARG A 123 -22.03 1.08 3.87
N LYS A 124 -22.03 -0.21 4.17
CA LYS A 124 -22.08 -0.72 5.56
C LYS A 124 -20.89 -0.28 6.39
N VAL A 125 -19.67 -0.33 5.81
CA VAL A 125 -18.44 0.15 6.46
C VAL A 125 -18.53 1.64 6.81
N VAL A 126 -18.97 2.45 5.86
CA VAL A 126 -19.14 3.90 6.05
C VAL A 126 -20.22 4.19 7.09
N ALA A 127 -21.40 3.53 6.99
CA ALA A 127 -22.50 3.71 7.93
C ALA A 127 -22.16 3.28 9.36
N ALA A 128 -21.28 2.26 9.50
CA ALA A 128 -20.77 1.79 10.78
C ALA A 128 -19.57 2.62 11.30
N ASN A 129 -19.23 3.72 10.63
CA ASN A 129 -18.07 4.58 10.93
C ASN A 129 -16.75 3.80 11.07
N GLN A 130 -16.61 2.75 10.26
CA GLN A 130 -15.34 1.99 10.20
C GLN A 130 -14.29 2.80 9.43
N PRO A 131 -13.00 2.63 9.73
CA PRO A 131 -11.94 3.29 8.98
C PRO A 131 -12.05 3.01 7.48
N HIS A 132 -12.14 4.06 6.68
CA HIS A 132 -12.24 3.96 5.23
C HIS A 132 -11.56 5.14 4.56
N TYR A 133 -11.12 4.93 3.32
CA TYR A 133 -10.58 5.97 2.46
C TYR A 133 -11.04 5.68 1.03
N LEU A 134 -12.10 6.37 0.63
CA LEU A 134 -12.72 6.15 -0.67
C LEU A 134 -11.95 6.90 -1.75
N VAL A 135 -11.46 6.17 -2.72
CA VAL A 135 -10.62 6.72 -3.78
C VAL A 135 -11.06 6.22 -5.14
N HIS A 136 -11.02 7.13 -6.10
CA HIS A 136 -11.03 6.82 -7.52
C HIS A 136 -9.65 7.13 -8.09
N VAL A 137 -9.03 6.13 -8.74
CA VAL A 137 -7.71 6.29 -9.36
C VAL A 137 -7.91 6.65 -10.82
N LEU A 138 -7.31 7.75 -11.22
CA LEU A 138 -7.43 8.27 -12.57
C LEU A 138 -6.65 7.45 -13.61
N PRO A 139 -6.94 7.58 -14.90
CA PRO A 139 -6.21 6.90 -15.96
C PRO A 139 -4.72 7.22 -15.99
N ASP A 140 -3.93 6.31 -16.57
CA ASP A 140 -2.48 6.46 -16.65
C ASP A 140 -2.04 7.74 -17.39
N SER A 141 -2.83 8.22 -18.37
CA SER A 141 -2.57 9.48 -19.06
C SER A 141 -2.55 10.70 -18.12
N TRP A 142 -3.32 10.68 -17.05
CA TRP A 142 -3.36 11.74 -16.04
C TRP A 142 -2.32 11.54 -14.94
N MET A 143 -2.08 10.28 -14.57
CA MET A 143 -1.10 9.94 -13.53
C MET A 143 0.35 10.07 -14.03
N ARG A 144 0.57 9.77 -15.30
CA ARG A 144 1.88 9.71 -15.95
C ARG A 144 1.80 10.32 -17.32
N PRO A 145 1.62 11.64 -17.42
CA PRO A 145 1.53 12.30 -18.70
C PRO A 145 2.82 12.07 -19.49
N ALA A 146 2.68 11.93 -20.81
CA ALA A 146 3.81 11.70 -21.72
C ALA A 146 4.82 12.86 -21.71
N ALA A 147 4.35 14.08 -21.47
CA ALA A 147 5.16 15.27 -21.27
C ALA A 147 4.86 15.88 -19.91
N TRP A 148 5.92 16.32 -19.20
CA TRP A 148 5.76 16.97 -17.90
C TRP A 148 5.40 18.43 -18.06
N ASN A 149 4.13 18.65 -18.36
CA ASN A 149 3.54 19.97 -18.54
C ASN A 149 2.36 20.16 -17.58
N PRO A 150 1.99 21.42 -17.29
CA PRO A 150 0.79 21.71 -16.50
C PRO A 150 -0.44 21.10 -17.18
N LEU A 151 -1.31 20.45 -16.40
CA LEU A 151 -2.59 19.91 -16.90
C LEU A 151 -3.57 21.00 -17.34
N GLY A 152 -3.31 22.25 -17.00
CA GLY A 152 -4.23 23.36 -17.19
C GLY A 152 -5.32 23.38 -16.13
N ALA A 153 -6.24 24.33 -16.24
CA ALA A 153 -7.38 24.41 -15.32
C ALA A 153 -8.22 23.13 -15.41
N LEU A 154 -8.57 22.60 -14.25
CA LEU A 154 -9.45 21.44 -14.14
C LEU A 154 -10.90 21.92 -13.99
N VAL A 155 -11.81 21.22 -14.60
CA VAL A 155 -13.25 21.46 -14.46
C VAL A 155 -13.88 20.22 -13.86
N VAL A 156 -14.48 20.37 -12.70
CA VAL A 156 -15.21 19.29 -12.01
C VAL A 156 -16.69 19.63 -11.94
N LYS A 157 -17.52 18.65 -12.25
CA LYS A 157 -18.98 18.76 -12.17
C LYS A 157 -19.53 17.56 -11.41
N SER A 158 -20.45 17.81 -10.50
CA SER A 158 -21.24 16.78 -9.83
C SER A 158 -22.68 16.80 -10.31
N GLU A 159 -23.30 15.63 -10.45
CA GLU A 159 -24.74 15.45 -10.63
C GLU A 159 -25.49 15.25 -9.31
N ALA A 160 -24.78 15.29 -8.16
CA ALA A 160 -25.39 15.15 -6.84
C ALA A 160 -26.34 16.31 -6.53
N GLU A 161 -27.36 16.00 -5.73
CA GLU A 161 -28.32 16.99 -5.23
C GLU A 161 -27.80 17.76 -4.01
N GLU A 162 -26.77 17.24 -3.38
CA GLU A 162 -26.07 17.85 -2.25
C GLU A 162 -24.64 18.26 -2.65
N ALA A 163 -24.08 19.21 -1.90
CA ALA A 163 -22.67 19.56 -2.06
C ALA A 163 -21.79 18.37 -1.69
N ILE A 164 -20.73 18.17 -2.45
CA ILE A 164 -19.76 17.13 -2.19
C ILE A 164 -18.36 17.73 -2.05
N THR A 165 -17.59 17.22 -1.11
CA THR A 165 -16.19 17.59 -0.93
C THR A 165 -15.31 16.48 -1.48
N LEU A 166 -14.41 16.84 -2.39
CA LEU A 166 -13.42 15.97 -2.99
C LEU A 166 -12.03 16.47 -2.66
N GLU A 167 -11.11 15.55 -2.42
CA GLU A 167 -9.68 15.83 -2.38
C GLU A 167 -9.03 15.31 -3.66
N LEU A 168 -8.40 16.20 -4.39
CA LEU A 168 -7.61 15.89 -5.58
C LEU A 168 -6.16 15.66 -5.17
N GLY A 169 -5.58 14.55 -5.60
CA GLY A 169 -4.20 14.20 -5.27
C GLY A 169 -3.34 13.97 -6.51
N GLY A 170 -2.29 14.75 -6.65
CA GLY A 170 -1.39 14.71 -7.78
C GLY A 170 0.01 15.22 -7.47
N GLN A 171 0.70 15.73 -8.46
CA GLN A 171 2.02 16.33 -8.32
C GLN A 171 2.07 17.69 -9.01
N ASP A 172 2.84 18.59 -8.42
CA ASP A 172 3.16 19.90 -8.98
C ASP A 172 4.35 19.84 -9.97
N GLU A 173 4.84 21.00 -10.39
CA GLU A 173 5.99 21.16 -11.29
C GLU A 173 7.25 20.45 -10.78
N GLY A 174 7.53 20.57 -9.49
CA GLY A 174 8.69 19.98 -8.80
C GLY A 174 8.55 18.48 -8.52
N ARG A 175 7.46 17.85 -8.95
CA ARG A 175 7.08 16.46 -8.63
C ARG A 175 6.77 16.22 -7.15
N GLU A 176 6.53 17.29 -6.41
CA GLU A 176 6.09 17.20 -5.03
C GLU A 176 4.61 16.83 -4.96
N THR A 177 4.24 16.09 -3.93
CA THR A 177 2.84 15.70 -3.73
C THR A 177 1.98 16.92 -3.42
N ARG A 178 0.96 17.13 -4.23
CA ARG A 178 -0.03 18.20 -4.06
C ARG A 178 -1.39 17.58 -3.73
N LEU A 179 -2.03 18.11 -2.68
CA LEU A 179 -3.40 17.77 -2.31
C LEU A 179 -4.23 19.05 -2.34
N LEU A 180 -5.41 18.98 -2.93
CA LEU A 180 -6.34 20.10 -3.03
C LEU A 180 -7.75 19.66 -2.67
N GLU A 181 -8.32 20.22 -1.63
CA GLU A 181 -9.71 20.00 -1.26
C GLU A 181 -10.62 20.97 -2.03
N VAL A 182 -11.66 20.45 -2.64
CA VAL A 182 -12.61 21.20 -3.46
C VAL A 182 -14.04 20.85 -3.05
N GLU A 183 -14.82 21.87 -2.73
CA GLU A 183 -16.27 21.74 -2.54
C GLU A 183 -17.01 21.99 -3.86
N ILE A 184 -17.83 21.04 -4.25
CA ILE A 184 -18.63 21.10 -5.46
C ILE A 184 -20.09 21.30 -5.09
N PRO A 185 -20.69 22.47 -5.36
CA PRO A 185 -22.08 22.71 -5.07
C PRO A 185 -23.02 21.79 -5.89
N PRO A 186 -24.25 21.58 -5.42
CA PRO A 186 -25.23 20.71 -6.07
C PRO A 186 -25.39 21.01 -7.56
N ARG A 187 -25.20 20.01 -8.41
CA ARG A 187 -25.41 20.10 -9.89
C ARG A 187 -24.62 21.21 -10.59
N LYS A 188 -23.61 21.79 -9.91
CA LYS A 188 -22.79 22.88 -10.47
C LYS A 188 -21.45 22.37 -10.98
N ARG A 189 -20.81 23.24 -11.74
CA ARG A 189 -19.45 23.09 -12.23
C ARG A 189 -18.55 24.01 -11.43
N VAL A 190 -17.38 23.50 -11.05
CA VAL A 190 -16.31 24.25 -10.39
C VAL A 190 -15.09 24.20 -11.30
N GLU A 191 -14.49 25.35 -11.53
CA GLU A 191 -13.21 25.47 -12.19
C GLU A 191 -12.12 25.59 -11.13
N ILE A 192 -11.10 24.77 -11.27
CA ILE A 192 -9.97 24.68 -10.35
C ILE A 192 -8.76 25.21 -11.09
N PRO A 193 -8.09 26.24 -10.56
CA PRO A 193 -6.87 26.77 -11.16
C PRO A 193 -5.83 25.68 -11.38
N ASN A 194 -4.94 25.90 -12.36
CA ASN A 194 -3.88 24.94 -12.64
C ASN A 194 -2.90 24.83 -11.48
N GLU A 195 -2.90 23.70 -10.81
CA GLU A 195 -1.96 23.38 -9.73
C GLU A 195 -1.28 22.02 -9.93
N PHE A 196 -1.63 21.29 -10.99
CA PHE A 196 -1.17 19.93 -11.20
C PHE A 196 -0.45 19.76 -12.55
N PHE A 197 0.65 19.01 -12.50
CA PHE A 197 1.37 18.45 -13.65
C PHE A 197 1.01 16.97 -13.86
N SER A 198 0.57 16.30 -12.81
CA SER A 198 -0.11 15.01 -12.90
C SER A 198 -1.21 14.93 -11.86
N LEU A 199 -2.27 14.19 -12.15
CA LEU A 199 -3.35 13.93 -11.21
C LEU A 199 -3.57 12.42 -11.09
N ALA A 200 -3.36 11.89 -9.89
CA ALA A 200 -3.34 10.44 -9.69
C ALA A 200 -4.66 9.89 -9.16
N ARG A 201 -5.31 10.63 -8.27
CA ARG A 201 -6.50 10.15 -7.57
C ARG A 201 -7.42 11.28 -7.15
N ILE A 202 -8.66 10.88 -6.93
CA ILE A 202 -9.67 11.69 -6.25
C ILE A 202 -10.14 10.90 -5.04
N HIS A 203 -10.20 11.56 -3.89
CA HIS A 203 -10.73 11.00 -2.65
C HIS A 203 -12.05 11.68 -2.28
N SER A 204 -12.97 10.92 -1.70
CA SER A 204 -14.21 11.41 -1.13
C SER A 204 -14.42 10.86 0.28
N LYS A 205 -14.89 11.69 1.21
CA LYS A 205 -15.19 11.28 2.59
C LYS A 205 -16.39 10.33 2.69
N ALA A 206 -17.34 10.45 1.75
CA ALA A 206 -18.52 9.60 1.67
C ALA A 206 -18.71 9.10 0.22
N PRO A 207 -19.33 7.92 0.02
CA PRO A 207 -19.62 7.43 -1.32
C PRO A 207 -20.54 8.42 -2.04
N PRO A 208 -20.11 9.08 -3.11
CA PRO A 208 -21.01 9.91 -3.89
C PRO A 208 -22.14 9.07 -4.48
N ASN A 209 -23.36 9.54 -4.36
CA ASN A 209 -24.56 8.87 -4.88
C ASN A 209 -24.88 9.25 -6.32
N ALA A 210 -24.03 10.03 -6.97
CA ALA A 210 -24.20 10.52 -8.32
C ALA A 210 -22.88 10.50 -9.10
N ARG A 211 -22.96 10.71 -10.41
CA ARG A 211 -21.76 10.78 -11.26
C ARG A 211 -21.02 12.10 -11.03
N ILE A 212 -19.70 12.01 -11.15
CA ILE A 212 -18.79 13.14 -11.14
C ILE A 212 -18.01 13.12 -12.45
N GLY A 213 -17.99 14.23 -13.16
CA GLY A 213 -17.17 14.42 -14.33
C GLY A 213 -15.99 15.32 -14.00
N ILE A 214 -14.78 14.93 -14.42
CA ILE A 214 -13.59 15.77 -14.36
C ILE A 214 -12.93 15.84 -15.71
N ARG A 215 -12.48 17.02 -16.11
CA ARG A 215 -11.69 17.20 -17.33
C ARG A 215 -10.64 18.29 -17.12
N ASN A 216 -9.56 18.22 -17.85
CA ASN A 216 -8.67 19.37 -18.04
C ASN A 216 -9.15 20.20 -19.24
N MET A 217 -8.62 21.40 -19.37
CA MET A 217 -9.05 22.32 -20.45
C MET A 217 -8.59 21.86 -21.85
N SER A 218 -7.61 20.98 -21.94
CA SER A 218 -7.09 20.47 -23.22
C SER A 218 -7.86 19.24 -23.75
N GLU A 219 -8.69 18.61 -22.90
CA GLU A 219 -9.48 17.45 -23.29
C GLU A 219 -10.93 17.85 -23.64
N ASN A 220 -11.46 17.27 -24.71
CA ASN A 220 -12.84 17.52 -25.15
C ASN A 220 -13.84 16.73 -24.30
N GLU A 221 -13.43 15.57 -23.79
CA GLU A 221 -14.29 14.68 -23.02
C GLU A 221 -13.93 14.70 -21.55
N ALA A 222 -14.94 14.61 -20.69
CA ALA A 222 -14.75 14.48 -19.27
C ALA A 222 -14.53 13.01 -18.89
N HIS A 223 -13.56 12.74 -18.03
CA HIS A 223 -13.46 11.46 -17.36
C HIS A 223 -14.62 11.35 -16.36
N MET A 224 -15.48 10.36 -16.57
CA MET A 224 -16.69 10.16 -15.77
C MET A 224 -16.44 9.13 -14.67
N ILE A 225 -16.78 9.51 -13.44
CA ILE A 225 -16.70 8.66 -12.25
C ILE A 225 -18.13 8.36 -11.82
N GLY A 226 -18.54 7.13 -11.96
CA GLY A 226 -19.85 6.65 -11.50
C GLY A 226 -19.91 6.50 -9.98
N ALA A 227 -21.12 6.42 -9.45
CA ALA A 227 -21.34 6.17 -8.02
C ALA A 227 -20.69 4.84 -7.52
N PHE A 228 -20.40 3.92 -8.45
CA PHE A 228 -19.82 2.61 -8.17
C PHE A 228 -18.32 2.48 -8.48
N ASP A 229 -17.68 3.55 -8.96
CA ASP A 229 -16.27 3.53 -9.37
C ASP A 229 -15.30 3.91 -8.24
N TRP A 230 -15.81 3.95 -7.01
CA TRP A 230 -15.03 4.26 -5.81
C TRP A 230 -14.54 2.97 -5.14
N GLY A 231 -13.26 2.93 -4.88
CA GLY A 231 -12.65 1.84 -4.15
C GLY A 231 -12.29 2.26 -2.72
N ASN A 232 -12.30 1.32 -1.79
CA ASN A 232 -11.78 1.54 -0.45
C ASN A 232 -10.35 1.02 -0.36
N ILE A 233 -9.36 1.90 -0.20
CA ILE A 233 -7.95 1.50 -0.02
C ILE A 233 -7.60 1.22 1.43
N TRP A 234 -8.43 1.64 2.37
CA TRP A 234 -8.22 1.36 3.78
C TRP A 234 -8.63 -0.07 4.11
N VAL A 235 -7.82 -0.72 4.91
CA VAL A 235 -8.10 -2.04 5.45
C VAL A 235 -8.61 -1.86 6.87
N TYR A 236 -9.84 -2.29 7.15
CA TYR A 236 -10.44 -2.19 8.48
C TYR A 236 -10.37 -3.51 9.23
N GLY A 237 -10.38 -3.44 10.57
CA GLY A 237 -10.19 -4.62 11.41
C GLY A 237 -8.78 -5.19 11.27
N MET A 238 -7.79 -4.31 11.05
CA MET A 238 -6.39 -4.73 10.84
C MET A 238 -5.78 -5.28 12.11
N GLU A 239 -5.12 -6.43 11.93
CA GLU A 239 -4.16 -6.98 12.88
C GLU A 239 -2.86 -7.19 12.13
N ILE A 240 -1.73 -7.07 12.81
CA ILE A 240 -0.42 -7.35 12.22
C ILE A 240 0.20 -8.52 12.96
N VAL A 241 0.43 -9.60 12.23
CA VAL A 241 1.11 -10.78 12.74
C VAL A 241 2.55 -10.73 12.27
N LEU A 242 3.48 -10.48 13.20
CA LEU A 242 4.91 -10.59 12.94
C LEU A 242 5.28 -12.08 12.96
N ALA A 243 5.45 -12.67 11.78
CA ALA A 243 5.65 -14.11 11.64
C ALA A 243 7.06 -14.55 12.02
N GLY A 244 8.06 -13.69 11.85
CA GLY A 244 9.44 -14.00 12.17
C GLY A 244 10.42 -13.25 11.27
N PHE A 245 11.71 -13.60 11.40
CA PHE A 245 12.78 -12.99 10.64
C PHE A 245 13.85 -14.00 10.24
N LEU A 246 14.64 -13.64 9.23
CA LEU A 246 15.91 -14.30 8.89
C LEU A 246 16.92 -13.23 8.47
N SER A 247 18.24 -13.52 8.64
CA SER A 247 19.24 -12.78 7.88
C SER A 247 19.14 -13.13 6.40
N ARG A 248 19.63 -12.24 5.54
CA ARG A 248 19.65 -12.48 4.10
C ARG A 248 20.45 -13.75 3.74
N GLU A 249 21.57 -13.97 4.40
CA GLU A 249 22.36 -15.19 4.24
C GLU A 249 21.54 -16.44 4.58
N GLU A 250 20.87 -16.46 5.74
CA GLU A 250 20.07 -17.61 6.17
C GLU A 250 18.87 -17.83 5.23
N PHE A 251 18.25 -16.74 4.76
CA PHE A 251 17.18 -16.80 3.80
C PHE A 251 17.67 -17.41 2.48
N ASN A 252 18.76 -16.91 1.92
CA ASN A 252 19.32 -17.39 0.64
C ASN A 252 19.69 -18.87 0.69
N ARG A 253 20.20 -19.33 1.81
CA ARG A 253 20.60 -20.75 2.00
C ARG A 253 19.39 -21.70 2.00
N ARG A 254 18.22 -21.25 2.43
CA ARG A 254 17.02 -22.08 2.60
C ARG A 254 15.97 -21.87 1.51
N ALA A 255 16.03 -20.72 0.85
CA ALA A 255 14.97 -20.29 -0.04
C ALA A 255 14.85 -21.15 -1.30
N THR A 256 13.62 -21.44 -1.66
CA THR A 256 13.25 -22.13 -2.89
C THR A 256 12.51 -21.18 -3.83
N PRO A 257 12.66 -21.32 -5.17
CA PRO A 257 12.01 -20.44 -6.12
C PRO A 257 10.48 -20.70 -6.17
N VAL A 258 9.71 -19.62 -6.17
CA VAL A 258 8.28 -19.60 -6.45
C VAL A 258 8.08 -18.79 -7.72
N TYR A 259 7.62 -19.44 -8.78
CA TYR A 259 7.48 -18.81 -10.09
C TYR A 259 6.24 -17.94 -10.19
N GLU A 260 6.25 -17.02 -11.13
CA GLU A 260 5.07 -16.24 -11.49
C GLU A 260 3.89 -17.15 -11.83
N GLY A 261 2.69 -16.77 -11.39
CA GLY A 261 1.47 -17.54 -11.59
C GLY A 261 1.21 -18.62 -10.52
N ALA A 262 2.17 -18.90 -9.63
CA ALA A 262 1.99 -19.89 -8.58
C ALA A 262 0.92 -19.43 -7.57
N ARG A 263 0.07 -20.37 -7.13
CA ARG A 263 -0.87 -20.16 -6.03
C ARG A 263 -0.15 -20.37 -4.70
N VAL A 264 -0.27 -19.41 -3.79
CA VAL A 264 0.29 -19.45 -2.44
C VAL A 264 -0.75 -19.01 -1.43
N PHE A 265 -0.51 -19.24 -0.15
CA PHE A 265 -1.47 -18.88 0.91
C PHE A 265 -1.95 -17.42 0.80
N GLN A 266 -1.07 -16.47 0.65
CA GLN A 266 -1.39 -15.04 0.62
C GLN A 266 -1.83 -14.51 -0.75
N TYR A 267 -1.67 -15.28 -1.82
CA TYR A 267 -2.00 -14.85 -3.18
C TYR A 267 -2.62 -15.96 -4.01
N GLU A 268 -3.69 -15.64 -4.70
CA GLU A 268 -4.28 -16.54 -5.71
C GLU A 268 -3.30 -16.86 -6.83
N LYS A 269 -2.50 -15.84 -7.24
CA LYS A 269 -1.41 -15.96 -8.20
C LYS A 269 -0.29 -14.98 -7.84
N THR A 270 0.93 -15.48 -7.77
CA THR A 270 2.12 -14.65 -7.69
C THR A 270 2.31 -13.88 -9.00
N ARG A 271 2.74 -12.64 -8.92
CA ARG A 271 2.87 -11.75 -10.09
C ARG A 271 4.29 -11.57 -10.59
N VAL A 272 5.24 -12.06 -9.83
CA VAL A 272 6.67 -12.03 -10.11
C VAL A 272 7.29 -13.30 -9.55
N LYS A 273 8.46 -13.64 -10.04
CA LYS A 273 9.27 -14.69 -9.43
C LYS A 273 9.69 -14.26 -8.03
N ASN A 274 9.49 -15.12 -7.05
CA ASN A 274 9.89 -14.93 -5.67
C ASN A 274 10.87 -16.04 -5.25
N LEU A 275 11.54 -15.77 -4.15
CA LEU A 275 12.18 -16.77 -3.30
C LEU A 275 11.32 -16.96 -2.06
N ALA A 276 11.23 -18.17 -1.53
CA ALA A 276 10.35 -18.51 -0.42
C ALA A 276 11.04 -19.39 0.61
N VAL A 277 10.76 -19.11 1.88
CA VAL A 277 11.04 -19.98 3.01
C VAL A 277 9.72 -20.23 3.74
N SER A 278 9.49 -21.41 4.32
CA SER A 278 8.29 -21.63 5.11
C SER A 278 8.30 -20.77 6.38
N VAL A 279 7.16 -20.23 6.79
CA VAL A 279 7.06 -19.41 8.01
C VAL A 279 7.50 -20.20 9.25
N VAL A 280 7.29 -21.51 9.29
CA VAL A 280 7.75 -22.37 10.40
C VAL A 280 9.27 -22.35 10.57
N ASP A 281 10.02 -22.06 9.51
CA ASP A 281 11.49 -22.02 9.52
C ASP A 281 12.06 -20.65 9.88
N LEU A 282 11.21 -19.66 10.13
CA LEU A 282 11.62 -18.33 10.57
C LEU A 282 12.01 -18.32 12.04
N LYS A 283 12.92 -17.45 12.40
CA LYS A 283 13.26 -17.19 13.79
C LYS A 283 12.21 -16.29 14.45
N PRO A 284 11.89 -16.51 15.71
CA PRO A 284 10.99 -15.64 16.46
C PRO A 284 11.51 -14.20 16.56
N VAL A 285 10.64 -13.22 16.36
CA VAL A 285 11.02 -11.79 16.41
C VAL A 285 11.59 -11.40 17.78
N ALA A 286 11.18 -12.08 18.86
CA ALA A 286 11.74 -11.88 20.21
C ALA A 286 13.26 -12.08 20.23
N GLU A 287 13.77 -13.10 19.54
CA GLU A 287 15.21 -13.38 19.44
C GLU A 287 15.97 -12.23 18.77
N LEU A 288 15.37 -11.58 17.77
CA LEU A 288 15.94 -10.39 17.15
C LEU A 288 16.09 -9.25 18.16
N PHE A 289 15.07 -9.03 18.98
CA PHE A 289 15.06 -7.95 19.95
C PHE A 289 16.05 -8.16 21.10
N GLU A 290 16.21 -9.38 21.57
CA GLU A 290 17.22 -9.73 22.55
C GLU A 290 18.63 -9.43 22.04
N ARG A 291 18.95 -9.87 20.83
CA ARG A 291 20.25 -9.60 20.19
C ARG A 291 20.54 -8.10 20.01
N ILE A 292 19.51 -7.29 19.71
CA ILE A 292 19.69 -5.84 19.56
C ILE A 292 20.02 -5.21 20.91
N LYS A 293 19.31 -5.60 21.96
CA LYS A 293 19.55 -5.10 23.32
C LYS A 293 20.95 -5.47 23.84
N GLU A 294 21.41 -6.68 23.59
CA GLU A 294 22.74 -7.13 23.97
C GLU A 294 23.88 -6.38 23.27
N HIS A 295 23.66 -5.88 22.05
CA HIS A 295 24.66 -5.12 21.29
C HIS A 295 24.59 -3.61 21.53
N THR A 296 23.63 -3.14 22.29
CA THR A 296 23.44 -1.70 22.62
C THR A 296 23.95 -1.37 24.02
N LEU A 297 24.33 -2.37 24.79
CA LEU A 297 25.03 -2.28 26.09
C LEU A 297 26.53 -2.47 25.92
#